data_ec06e73ed9cb392665bb41514b959964
#
_entry.id   ec06e73ed9cb392665bb41514b959964
#
_cell.length_a   1.000
_cell.length_b   1.000
_cell.length_c   1.000
_cell.angle_alpha   90.00
_cell.angle_beta   90.00
_cell.angle_gamma   90.00
#
_symmetry.space_group_name_H-M   'P 1'
#
loop_
_entity.id
_entity.type
_entity.pdbx_description
1 polymer ?
#
loop_
_entity_poly.entity_id
_entity_poly.type
_entity_poly.pdbx_seq_one_letter_code
_entity_poly.pdbx_strand_id
1 'polypeptide(L)'
;ELDCVMGSFSMTGRENEYCWAGPYLASRQVVAVDPQSDIYTLADLEDKVVAVQSTTKPEDILLNRTNENVPQIKELYSFSDRSCLNPALVEGLVDAIAAHESSLLTYEKDYGVTYRILDEPLLEVGLGTAFDLNDTRGIDVKLTHAYQEMLVDGTMERLVSKYFDDPAPFLNTEGLS
;
A
#
# COMPACT_ATOMS: atom_id res chain seq x y z
N GLU A 1 -6.06 12.67 -25.29
CA GLU A 1 -5.15 11.53 -25.42
C GLU A 1 -4.16 11.61 -24.27
N LEU A 2 -3.96 10.50 -23.52
CA LEU A 2 -3.01 10.43 -22.40
C LEU A 2 -1.78 9.69 -22.91
N ASP A 3 -0.58 10.19 -22.59
CA ASP A 3 0.67 9.50 -22.91
C ASP A 3 0.99 8.36 -21.94
N CYS A 4 0.65 8.53 -20.67
CA CYS A 4 0.87 7.52 -19.62
C CYS A 4 -0.03 7.76 -18.42
N VAL A 5 -0.11 6.76 -17.56
CA VAL A 5 -0.72 6.86 -16.23
C VAL A 5 0.38 6.71 -15.19
N MET A 6 0.52 7.69 -14.31
CA MET A 6 1.48 7.72 -13.21
C MET A 6 0.76 8.13 -11.91
N GLY A 7 1.20 7.60 -10.79
CA GLY A 7 0.66 7.93 -9.46
C GLY A 7 -0.13 6.78 -8.86
N SER A 8 0.49 6.09 -7.91
CA SER A 8 -0.07 4.97 -7.14
C SER A 8 -0.68 3.84 -8.01
N PHE A 9 -0.17 3.66 -9.23
CA PHE A 9 -0.66 2.63 -10.13
C PHE A 9 0.20 1.36 -9.97
N SER A 10 -0.42 0.33 -9.39
CA SER A 10 0.23 -0.95 -9.11
C SER A 10 0.45 -1.75 -10.39
N MET A 11 1.67 -2.27 -10.54
CA MET A 11 2.04 -3.17 -11.63
C MET A 11 1.48 -4.58 -11.42
N THR A 12 1.42 -5.03 -10.17
CA THR A 12 1.02 -6.39 -9.79
C THR A 12 -0.36 -6.78 -10.32
N GLY A 13 -0.41 -7.87 -11.06
CA GLY A 13 -1.62 -8.40 -11.71
C GLY A 13 -2.03 -7.68 -12.99
N ARG A 14 -1.19 -6.76 -13.50
CA ARG A 14 -1.41 -6.01 -14.75
C ARG A 14 -0.18 -5.98 -15.64
N GLU A 15 0.77 -6.87 -15.39
CA GLU A 15 2.08 -6.92 -16.05
C GLU A 15 1.94 -7.02 -17.57
N ASN A 16 0.88 -7.68 -18.05
CA ASN A 16 0.61 -7.91 -19.46
C ASN A 16 -0.43 -6.94 -20.07
N GLU A 17 -0.94 -5.97 -19.30
CA GLU A 17 -1.96 -5.04 -19.77
C GLU A 17 -1.36 -3.73 -20.31
N TYR A 18 -0.13 -3.42 -19.90
CA TYR A 18 0.55 -2.15 -20.20
C TYR A 18 2.03 -2.36 -20.51
N CYS A 19 2.64 -1.42 -21.22
CA CYS A 19 4.08 -1.23 -21.20
C CYS A 19 4.45 -0.45 -19.95
N TRP A 20 5.27 -1.03 -19.07
CA TRP A 20 5.58 -0.49 -17.77
C TRP A 20 6.96 0.15 -17.68
N ALA A 21 7.02 1.32 -17.08
CA ALA A 21 8.26 1.87 -16.55
C ALA A 21 8.24 1.75 -15.01
N GLY A 22 9.30 1.21 -14.45
CA GLY A 22 9.43 1.01 -13.01
C GLY A 22 9.79 -0.44 -12.64
N PRO A 23 9.51 -0.85 -11.38
CA PRO A 23 8.84 -0.05 -10.33
C PRO A 23 9.69 1.15 -9.88
N TYR A 24 9.04 2.26 -9.54
CA TYR A 24 9.72 3.44 -9.01
C TYR A 24 9.63 3.56 -7.48
N LEU A 25 8.59 3.00 -6.87
CA LEU A 25 8.41 2.88 -5.42
C LEU A 25 7.70 1.57 -5.09
N ALA A 26 7.92 1.08 -3.88
CA ALA A 26 7.08 0.07 -3.24
C ALA A 26 5.86 0.73 -2.60
N SER A 27 4.76 -0.02 -2.53
CA SER A 27 3.56 0.37 -1.80
C SER A 27 3.06 -0.82 -0.99
N ARG A 28 2.85 -0.61 0.30
CA ARG A 28 2.38 -1.63 1.24
C ARG A 28 0.92 -1.39 1.60
N GLN A 29 0.12 -2.46 1.56
CA GLN A 29 -1.16 -2.55 2.22
C GLN A 29 -0.91 -3.17 3.58
N VAL A 30 -1.24 -2.48 4.65
CA VAL A 30 -0.89 -2.89 6.01
C VAL A 30 -2.11 -2.91 6.91
N VAL A 31 -1.97 -3.58 8.04
CA VAL A 31 -2.93 -3.53 9.14
C VAL A 31 -2.40 -2.61 10.22
N ALA A 32 -3.25 -1.71 10.70
CA ALA A 32 -2.97 -0.85 11.84
C ALA A 32 -3.96 -1.12 12.97
N VAL A 33 -3.46 -1.05 14.18
CA VAL A 33 -4.19 -1.31 15.41
C VAL A 33 -3.91 -0.22 16.45
N ASP A 34 -4.72 -0.16 17.50
CA ASP A 34 -4.40 0.67 18.66
C ASP A 34 -3.01 0.29 19.22
N PRO A 35 -2.17 1.23 19.63
CA PRO A 35 -0.84 0.94 20.18
C PRO A 35 -0.84 -0.04 21.36
N GLN A 36 -1.93 -0.12 22.11
CA GLN A 36 -2.10 -1.02 23.26
C GLN A 36 -2.77 -2.36 22.92
N SER A 37 -3.12 -2.58 21.63
CA SER A 37 -3.76 -3.82 21.16
C SER A 37 -2.85 -5.04 21.39
N ASP A 38 -3.43 -6.21 21.56
CA ASP A 38 -2.76 -7.51 21.65
C ASP A 38 -2.49 -8.16 20.27
N ILE A 39 -2.84 -7.49 19.18
CA ILE A 39 -2.64 -7.96 17.80
C ILE A 39 -1.26 -7.52 17.30
N TYR A 40 -0.34 -8.44 17.10
CA TYR A 40 1.06 -8.20 16.65
C TYR A 40 1.37 -8.74 15.26
N THR A 41 0.63 -9.76 14.82
CA THR A 41 0.81 -10.44 13.53
C THR A 41 -0.52 -10.52 12.78
N LEU A 42 -0.49 -10.87 11.49
CA LEU A 42 -1.73 -11.12 10.74
C LEU A 42 -2.53 -12.30 11.32
N ALA A 43 -1.85 -13.30 11.90
CA ALA A 43 -2.51 -14.44 12.53
C ALA A 43 -3.37 -14.04 13.75
N ASP A 44 -2.99 -12.97 14.46
CA ASP A 44 -3.75 -12.47 15.62
C ASP A 44 -5.09 -11.80 15.22
N LEU A 45 -5.35 -11.65 13.91
CA LEU A 45 -6.65 -11.19 13.39
C LEU A 45 -7.76 -12.25 13.50
N GLU A 46 -7.44 -13.48 13.94
CA GLU A 46 -8.44 -14.52 14.16
C GLU A 46 -9.53 -14.00 15.11
N ASP A 47 -10.79 -14.16 14.71
CA ASP A 47 -11.96 -13.71 15.45
C ASP A 47 -12.00 -12.20 15.76
N LYS A 48 -11.22 -11.36 15.11
CA LYS A 48 -11.22 -9.90 15.26
C LYS A 48 -12.16 -9.22 14.24
N VAL A 49 -12.56 -8.01 14.56
CA VAL A 49 -13.34 -7.13 13.68
C VAL A 49 -12.40 -6.18 12.98
N VAL A 50 -12.40 -6.20 11.64
CA VAL A 50 -11.49 -5.39 10.83
C VAL A 50 -12.28 -4.43 9.94
N ALA A 51 -11.80 -3.21 9.77
CA ALA A 51 -12.38 -2.26 8.82
C ALA A 51 -11.47 -1.96 7.64
N VAL A 52 -12.09 -1.78 6.48
CA VAL A 52 -11.45 -1.45 5.20
C VAL A 52 -12.26 -0.42 4.44
N GLN A 53 -11.65 0.20 3.44
CA GLN A 53 -12.41 0.93 2.42
C GLN A 53 -12.91 -0.05 1.35
N SER A 54 -14.17 0.09 0.94
CA SER A 54 -14.80 -0.73 -0.10
C SER A 54 -14.04 -0.63 -1.43
N THR A 55 -14.07 -1.70 -2.20
CA THR A 55 -13.45 -1.80 -3.53
C THR A 55 -11.93 -1.63 -3.55
N THR A 56 -11.27 -1.91 -2.41
CA THR A 56 -9.81 -1.86 -2.28
C THR A 56 -9.19 -3.26 -2.21
N LYS A 57 -7.88 -3.32 -2.41
CA LYS A 57 -7.13 -4.59 -2.27
C LYS A 57 -7.21 -5.21 -0.87
N PRO A 58 -7.11 -4.44 0.25
CA PRO A 58 -7.33 -5.00 1.58
C PRO A 58 -8.70 -5.67 1.74
N GLU A 59 -9.78 -5.08 1.19
CA GLU A 59 -11.10 -5.71 1.22
C GLU A 59 -11.10 -7.06 0.49
N ASP A 60 -10.56 -7.11 -0.73
CA ASP A 60 -10.48 -8.34 -1.52
C ASP A 60 -9.67 -9.42 -0.80
N ILE A 61 -8.52 -9.06 -0.20
CA ILE A 61 -7.66 -9.99 0.53
C ILE A 61 -8.40 -10.58 1.74
N LEU A 62 -9.07 -9.74 2.54
CA LEU A 62 -9.75 -10.18 3.75
C LEU A 62 -11.02 -10.97 3.46
N LEU A 63 -11.79 -10.59 2.43
CA LEU A 63 -13.00 -11.31 2.02
C LEU A 63 -12.68 -12.67 1.41
N ASN A 64 -11.72 -12.71 0.48
CA ASN A 64 -11.41 -13.88 -0.32
C ASN A 64 -10.24 -14.70 0.23
N ARG A 65 -9.57 -14.21 1.30
CA ARG A 65 -8.43 -14.84 1.95
C ARG A 65 -7.33 -15.18 0.93
N THR A 66 -7.02 -14.22 0.07
CA THR A 66 -6.01 -14.38 -0.99
C THR A 66 -4.58 -14.33 -0.45
N ASN A 67 -4.37 -13.89 0.81
CA ASN A 67 -3.13 -14.03 1.54
C ASN A 67 -3.29 -15.16 2.59
N GLU A 68 -2.47 -16.21 2.49
CA GLU A 68 -2.55 -17.41 3.33
C GLU A 68 -2.26 -17.15 4.82
N ASN A 69 -1.57 -16.05 5.15
CA ASN A 69 -1.28 -15.65 6.52
C ASN A 69 -2.47 -14.97 7.21
N VAL A 70 -3.52 -14.65 6.45
CA VAL A 70 -4.73 -14.02 7.00
C VAL A 70 -5.71 -15.08 7.49
N PRO A 71 -6.02 -15.12 8.80
CA PRO A 71 -6.94 -16.08 9.37
C PRO A 71 -8.40 -15.75 9.05
N GLN A 72 -9.32 -16.55 9.58
CA GLN A 72 -10.74 -16.21 9.58
C GLN A 72 -10.99 -15.07 10.57
N ILE A 73 -11.33 -13.89 10.05
CA ILE A 73 -11.75 -12.76 10.87
C ILE A 73 -13.21 -12.92 11.32
N LYS A 74 -13.60 -12.27 12.40
CA LYS A 74 -14.96 -12.31 12.91
C LYS A 74 -15.94 -11.54 12.02
N GLU A 75 -15.57 -10.32 11.63
CA GLU A 75 -16.41 -9.43 10.83
C GLU A 75 -15.55 -8.44 10.05
N LEU A 76 -15.99 -8.08 8.84
CA LEU A 76 -15.36 -7.05 8.01
C LEU A 76 -16.32 -5.88 7.81
N TYR A 77 -15.93 -4.70 8.28
CA TYR A 77 -16.64 -3.45 7.99
C TYR A 77 -16.05 -2.76 6.76
N SER A 78 -16.83 -2.68 5.68
CA SER A 78 -16.45 -2.03 4.44
C SER A 78 -17.08 -0.65 4.34
N PHE A 79 -16.28 0.39 4.54
CA PHE A 79 -16.73 1.78 4.43
C PHE A 79 -16.53 2.32 3.00
N SER A 80 -17.52 3.03 2.48
CA SER A 80 -17.39 3.71 1.19
C SER A 80 -16.40 4.90 1.27
N ASP A 81 -16.29 5.53 2.44
CA ASP A 81 -15.39 6.64 2.70
C ASP A 81 -14.26 6.20 3.65
N ARG A 82 -13.02 6.35 3.17
CA ARG A 82 -11.80 6.03 3.93
C ARG A 82 -11.69 6.83 5.23
N SER A 83 -12.24 8.03 5.28
CA SER A 83 -12.20 8.88 6.47
C SER A 83 -12.88 8.25 7.70
N CYS A 84 -13.74 7.24 7.50
CA CYS A 84 -14.40 6.50 8.56
C CYS A 84 -13.50 5.48 9.27
N LEU A 85 -12.40 5.06 8.67
CA LEU A 85 -11.54 3.99 9.22
C LEU A 85 -10.92 4.38 10.56
N ASN A 86 -10.30 5.55 10.61
CA ASN A 86 -9.59 6.00 11.80
C ASN A 86 -10.52 6.25 13.00
N PRO A 87 -11.66 6.95 12.83
CA PRO A 87 -12.65 7.07 13.90
C PRO A 87 -13.15 5.71 14.41
N ALA A 88 -13.39 4.75 13.49
CA ALA A 88 -13.86 3.42 13.89
C ALA A 88 -12.84 2.69 14.78
N LEU A 89 -11.55 2.82 14.49
CA LEU A 89 -10.49 2.24 15.34
C LEU A 89 -10.38 2.98 16.68
N VAL A 90 -10.30 4.31 16.66
CA VAL A 90 -10.12 5.13 17.88
C VAL A 90 -11.32 4.99 18.84
N GLU A 91 -12.53 4.86 18.32
CA GLU A 91 -13.73 4.65 19.11
C GLU A 91 -13.92 3.19 19.56
N GLY A 92 -13.05 2.27 19.14
CA GLY A 92 -13.09 0.85 19.50
C GLY A 92 -14.27 0.10 18.85
N LEU A 93 -14.78 0.60 17.73
CA LEU A 93 -15.82 -0.10 16.95
C LEU A 93 -15.23 -1.29 16.18
N VAL A 94 -13.94 -1.25 15.88
CA VAL A 94 -13.16 -2.31 15.23
C VAL A 94 -11.85 -2.52 15.97
N ASP A 95 -11.30 -3.73 15.87
CA ASP A 95 -10.03 -4.10 16.49
C ASP A 95 -8.83 -3.67 15.64
N ALA A 96 -9.01 -3.57 14.32
CA ALA A 96 -7.98 -3.23 13.35
C ALA A 96 -8.56 -2.52 12.12
N ILE A 97 -7.71 -1.76 11.43
CA ILE A 97 -8.02 -1.19 10.12
C ILE A 97 -6.96 -1.62 9.10
N ALA A 98 -7.34 -1.80 7.84
CA ALA A 98 -6.40 -2.13 6.78
C ALA A 98 -6.49 -1.11 5.64
N ALA A 99 -5.33 -0.56 5.28
CA ALA A 99 -5.21 0.49 4.27
C ALA A 99 -3.78 0.59 3.71
N HIS A 100 -3.58 1.50 2.76
CA HIS A 100 -2.23 1.90 2.35
C HIS A 100 -1.44 2.49 3.52
N GLU A 101 -0.23 1.99 3.74
CA GLU A 101 0.67 2.47 4.79
C GLU A 101 0.87 4.00 4.70
N SER A 102 1.13 4.51 3.50
CA SER A 102 1.29 5.96 3.28
C SER A 102 0.07 6.78 3.73
N SER A 103 -1.14 6.22 3.59
CA SER A 103 -2.37 6.88 4.05
C SER A 103 -2.45 6.96 5.56
N LEU A 104 -2.06 5.90 6.25
CA LEU A 104 -2.06 5.84 7.72
C LEU A 104 -1.02 6.78 8.29
N LEU A 105 0.21 6.75 7.76
CA LEU A 105 1.30 7.65 8.19
C LEU A 105 0.96 9.13 7.96
N THR A 106 0.31 9.44 6.83
CA THR A 106 -0.16 10.81 6.58
C THR A 106 -1.22 11.22 7.59
N TYR A 107 -2.15 10.33 7.92
CA TYR A 107 -3.20 10.61 8.89
C TYR A 107 -2.63 10.80 10.31
N GLU A 108 -1.66 9.99 10.74
CA GLU A 108 -0.94 10.19 12.00
C GLU A 108 -0.36 11.59 12.10
N LYS A 109 0.34 12.01 11.04
CA LYS A 109 1.00 13.31 10.97
C LYS A 109 0.02 14.48 10.99
N ASP A 110 -1.07 14.37 10.24
CA ASP A 110 -2.04 15.47 10.07
C ASP A 110 -2.99 15.63 11.26
N TYR A 111 -3.33 14.53 11.95
CA TYR A 111 -4.34 14.51 13.01
C TYR A 111 -3.79 14.15 14.39
N GLY A 112 -2.49 13.83 14.50
CA GLY A 112 -1.85 13.53 15.78
C GLY A 112 -2.35 12.22 16.43
N VAL A 113 -2.90 11.30 15.64
CA VAL A 113 -3.23 9.96 16.12
C VAL A 113 -1.99 9.08 16.06
N THR A 114 -2.00 7.98 16.82
CA THR A 114 -0.90 7.02 16.83
C THR A 114 -1.45 5.62 16.59
N TYR A 115 -0.81 4.90 15.69
CA TYR A 115 -1.08 3.49 15.42
C TYR A 115 0.11 2.62 15.80
N ARG A 116 -0.15 1.32 15.93
CA ARG A 116 0.87 0.30 15.70
C ARG A 116 0.54 -0.36 14.37
N ILE A 117 1.38 -0.14 13.37
CA ILE A 117 1.32 -0.83 12.08
C ILE A 117 2.00 -2.18 12.26
N LEU A 118 1.38 -3.26 11.80
CA LEU A 118 1.97 -4.59 11.85
C LEU A 118 3.14 -4.68 10.86
N ASP A 119 4.21 -5.36 11.27
CA ASP A 119 5.41 -5.51 10.43
C ASP A 119 5.12 -6.31 9.15
N GLU A 120 4.23 -7.31 9.26
CA GLU A 120 3.81 -8.16 8.16
C GLU A 120 2.75 -7.46 7.32
N PRO A 121 3.01 -7.13 6.02
CA PRO A 121 2.03 -6.48 5.17
C PRO A 121 0.98 -7.47 4.67
N LEU A 122 -0.23 -7.00 4.43
CA LEU A 122 -1.26 -7.74 3.69
C LEU A 122 -0.86 -7.97 2.24
N LEU A 123 -0.22 -6.96 1.65
CA LEU A 123 0.23 -6.97 0.26
C LEU A 123 1.33 -5.94 0.09
N GLU A 124 2.35 -6.29 -0.66
CA GLU A 124 3.40 -5.38 -1.12
C GLU A 124 3.43 -5.39 -2.64
N VAL A 125 3.45 -4.22 -3.26
CA VAL A 125 3.37 -4.06 -4.72
C VAL A 125 4.33 -2.99 -5.22
N GLY A 126 4.82 -3.18 -6.44
CA GLY A 126 5.56 -2.14 -7.16
C GLY A 126 4.62 -1.13 -7.80
N LEU A 127 4.94 0.16 -7.65
CA LEU A 127 4.27 1.24 -8.37
C LEU A 127 5.05 1.58 -9.63
N GLY A 128 4.37 1.59 -10.76
CA GLY A 128 4.96 1.89 -12.06
C GLY A 128 4.23 3.01 -12.80
N THR A 129 4.85 3.42 -13.91
CA THR A 129 4.21 4.28 -14.91
C THR A 129 3.77 3.41 -16.07
N ALA A 130 2.46 3.40 -16.35
CA ALA A 130 1.86 2.60 -17.40
C ALA A 130 1.72 3.38 -18.70
N PHE A 131 2.16 2.79 -19.79
CA PHE A 131 1.97 3.25 -21.15
C PHE A 131 1.04 2.28 -21.90
N ASP A 132 0.49 2.71 -23.04
CA ASP A 132 -0.25 1.80 -23.91
C ASP A 132 0.60 0.56 -24.24
N LEU A 133 -0.02 -0.61 -24.24
CA LEU A 133 0.67 -1.88 -24.50
C LEU A 133 1.41 -1.89 -25.84
N ASN A 134 0.91 -1.12 -26.83
CA ASN A 134 1.49 -1.01 -28.15
C ASN A 134 2.41 0.23 -28.32
N ASP A 135 2.82 0.87 -27.21
CA ASP A 135 3.73 2.00 -27.27
C ASP A 135 5.12 1.53 -27.69
N THR A 136 5.55 1.98 -28.87
CA THR A 136 6.86 1.60 -29.47
C THR A 136 7.93 2.68 -29.31
N ARG A 137 7.65 3.75 -28.57
CA ARG A 137 8.58 4.90 -28.42
C ARG A 137 9.79 4.58 -27.54
N GLY A 138 9.72 3.47 -26.75
CA GLY A 138 10.78 3.05 -25.83
C GLY A 138 10.97 4.02 -24.66
N ILE A 139 9.90 4.77 -24.29
CA ILE A 139 9.93 5.70 -23.17
C ILE A 139 9.92 4.93 -21.85
N ASP A 140 9.18 3.83 -21.80
CA ASP A 140 9.12 2.89 -20.68
C ASP A 140 10.52 2.43 -20.24
N VAL A 141 11.35 1.99 -21.19
CA VAL A 141 12.73 1.54 -20.92
C VAL A 141 13.60 2.69 -20.40
N LYS A 142 13.53 3.87 -21.05
CA LYS A 142 14.31 5.03 -20.63
C LYS A 142 13.92 5.54 -19.26
N LEU A 143 12.62 5.53 -18.97
CA LEU A 143 12.10 5.97 -17.67
C LEU A 143 12.45 4.97 -16.57
N THR A 144 12.38 3.67 -16.84
CA THR A 144 12.85 2.62 -15.92
C THR A 144 14.31 2.83 -15.55
N HIS A 145 15.17 3.09 -16.54
CA HIS A 145 16.58 3.37 -16.29
C HIS A 145 16.77 4.62 -15.42
N ALA A 146 16.03 5.69 -15.71
CA ALA A 146 16.09 6.91 -14.91
C ALA A 146 15.63 6.66 -13.45
N TYR A 147 14.59 5.86 -13.22
CA TYR A 147 14.16 5.49 -11.85
C TYR A 147 15.26 4.69 -11.12
N GLN A 148 15.91 3.75 -11.80
CA GLN A 148 17.03 2.99 -11.24
C GLN A 148 18.21 3.89 -10.86
N GLU A 149 18.57 4.85 -11.72
CA GLU A 149 19.60 5.84 -11.42
C GLU A 149 19.22 6.67 -10.18
N MET A 150 17.96 7.13 -10.08
CA MET A 150 17.46 7.89 -8.93
C MET A 150 17.45 7.10 -7.63
N LEU A 151 17.24 5.78 -7.69
CA LEU A 151 17.34 4.91 -6.51
C LEU A 151 18.81 4.77 -6.06
N VAL A 152 19.73 4.61 -7.01
CA VAL A 152 21.16 4.41 -6.72
C VAL A 152 21.83 5.69 -6.24
N ASP A 153 21.50 6.84 -6.80
CA ASP A 153 22.15 8.13 -6.48
C ASP A 153 21.53 8.84 -5.25
N GLY A 154 20.51 8.23 -4.61
CA GLY A 154 19.83 8.76 -3.45
C GLY A 154 18.81 9.87 -3.76
N THR A 155 18.56 10.17 -5.03
CA THR A 155 17.56 11.17 -5.42
C THR A 155 16.16 10.73 -4.99
N MET A 156 15.81 9.45 -5.17
CA MET A 156 14.51 8.92 -4.77
C MET A 156 14.33 9.01 -3.25
N GLU A 157 15.33 8.59 -2.47
CA GLU A 157 15.32 8.71 -1.01
C GLU A 157 15.09 10.15 -0.56
N ARG A 158 15.83 11.11 -1.11
CA ARG A 158 15.65 12.55 -0.81
C ARG A 158 14.26 13.07 -1.16
N LEU A 159 13.61 12.54 -2.20
CA LEU A 159 12.26 12.93 -2.58
C LEU A 159 11.23 12.36 -1.60
N VAL A 160 11.33 11.08 -1.26
CA VAL A 160 10.41 10.37 -0.35
C VAL A 160 10.52 10.92 1.07
N SER A 161 11.74 11.24 1.54
CA SER A 161 12.00 11.83 2.87
C SER A 161 11.36 13.21 3.09
N LYS A 162 10.85 13.86 2.03
CA LYS A 162 10.06 15.10 2.20
C LYS A 162 8.65 14.83 2.74
N TYR A 163 8.18 13.61 2.61
CA TYR A 163 6.81 13.23 2.94
C TYR A 163 6.75 12.26 4.12
N PHE A 164 7.74 11.36 4.23
CA PHE A 164 7.79 10.31 5.24
C PHE A 164 9.12 10.37 6.00
N ASP A 165 9.06 10.19 7.31
CA ASP A 165 10.22 10.23 8.19
C ASP A 165 11.15 9.02 7.98
N ASP A 166 10.56 7.85 7.64
CA ASP A 166 11.29 6.66 7.20
C ASP A 166 10.97 6.37 5.71
N PRO A 167 11.89 6.65 4.78
CA PRO A 167 11.70 6.37 3.36
C PRO A 167 11.97 4.90 2.98
N ALA A 168 12.68 4.14 3.81
CA ALA A 168 13.19 2.81 3.45
C ALA A 168 12.13 1.83 2.95
N PRO A 169 10.93 1.72 3.57
CA PRO A 169 9.89 0.81 3.09
C PRO A 169 9.40 1.10 1.68
N PHE A 170 9.46 2.38 1.26
CA PHE A 170 9.00 2.80 -0.06
C PHE A 170 10.05 2.60 -1.17
N LEU A 171 11.32 2.42 -0.80
CA LEU A 171 12.45 2.30 -1.73
C LEU A 171 12.81 0.86 -2.05
N ASN A 172 12.30 -0.10 -1.29
CA ASN A 172 12.55 -1.53 -1.53
C ASN A 172 11.65 -2.03 -2.66
N THR A 173 12.12 -1.86 -3.90
CA THR A 173 11.38 -2.25 -5.12
C THR A 173 11.82 -3.60 -5.69
N GLU A 174 12.76 -4.29 -5.04
CA GLU A 174 13.31 -5.56 -5.50
C GLU A 174 12.23 -6.66 -5.52
N GLY A 175 12.03 -7.30 -6.66
CA GLY A 175 11.05 -8.37 -6.82
C GLY A 175 9.60 -7.93 -6.98
N LEU A 176 9.31 -6.62 -7.05
CA LEU A 176 7.95 -6.06 -7.13
C LEU A 176 7.51 -5.69 -8.55
N SER A 177 8.02 -6.34 -9.56
CA SER A 177 7.63 -6.12 -10.98
C SER A 177 6.35 -6.88 -11.35
#